data_ba7976c8c8c852a0ca285f1bcbb5b817
#
_entry.id   ba7976c8c8c852a0ca285f1bcbb5b817
#
_cell.length_a   1.000
_cell.length_b   1.000
_cell.length_c   1.000
_cell.angle_alpha   90.00
_cell.angle_beta   90.00
_cell.angle_gamma   90.00
#
_symmetry.space_group_name_H-M   'P 1'
#
loop_
_entity.id
_entity.type
_entity.pdbx_description
1 polymer ?
#
loop_
_entity_poly.entity_id
_entity_poly.type
_entity_poly.pdbx_seq_one_letter_code
_entity_poly.pdbx_strand_id
1 'polypeptide(L)'
;MYIHAPCFDLDELARDNLHIHTSFSRCAKPEMTVENIFAEAARIGYRTIALTDHYNDDIDDEEALRRLETLREQGQKLGEPCRVLYGMELSGYGIGKTLEGDKLRNALDYRLYPCNHYHLDFWEQAAEITPRAYAEHALKNVTSLIKSGKPDCIAHPLTAGYVRAFEDKTLVSKAITDNELGDIMTLAKEHEVAWELNIGNIYGDPEFSRRMWNTGRELGSCFNMGADAHLIKNIDFAPHMSEIKKILGV
;
A
#
# COMPACT_ATOMS: atom_id res chain seq x y z
N MET A 1 5.99 6.14 10.59
CA MET A 1 6.13 5.40 11.90
C MET A 1 5.57 4.00 11.73
N TYR A 2 6.23 2.98 12.25
CA TYR A 2 5.74 1.60 12.16
C TYR A 2 4.43 1.41 12.95
N ILE A 3 3.47 0.70 12.35
CA ILE A 3 2.22 0.31 13.02
C ILE A 3 2.45 -0.82 14.03
N HIS A 4 3.43 -1.67 13.76
CA HIS A 4 3.92 -2.75 14.62
C HIS A 4 5.43 -2.95 14.44
N ALA A 5 6.06 -3.68 15.34
CA ALA A 5 7.47 -4.05 15.20
C ALA A 5 7.68 -4.96 13.97
N PRO A 6 8.87 -4.98 13.35
CA PRO A 6 9.18 -5.91 12.27
C PRO A 6 8.86 -7.36 12.67
N CYS A 7 8.11 -8.04 11.82
CA CYS A 7 7.67 -9.42 11.99
C CYS A 7 7.86 -10.18 10.67
N PHE A 8 8.27 -11.46 10.75
CA PHE A 8 8.48 -12.32 9.59
C PHE A 8 7.68 -13.63 9.67
N ASP A 9 6.67 -13.63 10.53
CA ASP A 9 5.63 -14.64 10.57
C ASP A 9 4.43 -14.13 9.75
N LEU A 10 4.17 -14.78 8.59
CA LEU A 10 3.09 -14.36 7.68
C LEU A 10 1.70 -14.56 8.29
N ASP A 11 1.51 -15.54 9.17
CA ASP A 11 0.22 -15.72 9.86
C ASP A 11 -0.01 -14.61 10.87
N GLU A 12 1.04 -14.15 11.53
CA GLU A 12 0.93 -13.00 12.44
C GLU A 12 0.70 -11.69 11.70
N LEU A 13 1.38 -11.47 10.54
CA LEU A 13 1.16 -10.31 9.67
C LEU A 13 -0.27 -10.31 9.09
N ALA A 14 -0.79 -11.47 8.71
CA ALA A 14 -2.13 -11.61 8.14
C ALA A 14 -3.27 -11.34 9.15
N ARG A 15 -2.96 -11.10 10.43
CA ARG A 15 -3.94 -10.62 11.41
C ARG A 15 -4.30 -9.15 11.23
N ASP A 16 -3.52 -8.42 10.43
CA ASP A 16 -3.78 -7.02 10.08
C ASP A 16 -4.03 -6.91 8.58
N ASN A 17 -5.06 -6.16 8.17
CA ASN A 17 -5.29 -5.79 6.77
C ASN A 17 -5.25 -4.27 6.66
N LEU A 18 -4.12 -3.74 6.18
CA LEU A 18 -3.84 -2.30 6.21
C LEU A 18 -4.08 -1.60 4.85
N HIS A 19 -4.88 -2.24 3.96
CA HIS A 19 -5.24 -1.64 2.67
C HIS A 19 -6.64 -2.10 2.25
N ILE A 20 -7.66 -1.31 2.62
CA ILE A 20 -9.07 -1.57 2.29
C ILE A 20 -9.70 -0.28 1.82
N HIS A 21 -10.32 -0.30 0.64
CA HIS A 21 -11.08 0.83 0.12
C HIS A 21 -12.54 0.75 0.53
N THR A 22 -13.13 1.91 0.84
CA THR A 22 -14.57 2.03 1.06
C THR A 22 -15.27 2.47 -0.24
N SER A 23 -16.59 2.62 -0.19
CA SER A 23 -17.39 3.13 -1.32
C SER A 23 -17.09 4.61 -1.68
N PHE A 24 -16.22 5.30 -0.93
CA PHE A 24 -15.72 6.62 -1.32
C PHE A 24 -14.68 6.55 -2.45
N SER A 25 -13.98 5.43 -2.60
CA SER A 25 -13.10 5.19 -3.75
C SER A 25 -13.92 4.80 -4.98
N ARG A 26 -13.77 5.54 -6.10
CA ARG A 26 -14.55 5.31 -7.33
C ARG A 26 -14.42 3.91 -7.93
N CYS A 27 -13.29 3.25 -7.71
CA CYS A 27 -13.01 1.89 -8.18
C CYS A 27 -13.61 0.82 -7.26
N ALA A 28 -13.95 1.14 -6.02
CA ALA A 28 -14.58 0.22 -5.09
C ALA A 28 -16.07 0.02 -5.43
N LYS A 29 -16.59 -1.18 -5.12
CA LYS A 29 -18.00 -1.48 -5.33
C LYS A 29 -18.86 -0.83 -4.25
N PRO A 30 -20.16 -0.51 -4.55
CA PRO A 30 -21.06 0.12 -3.60
C PRO A 30 -21.27 -0.67 -2.30
N GLU A 31 -21.03 -1.97 -2.31
CA GLU A 31 -21.07 -2.84 -1.14
C GLU A 31 -19.96 -2.59 -0.11
N MET A 32 -18.90 -1.85 -0.49
CA MET A 32 -17.77 -1.52 0.38
C MET A 32 -18.15 -0.41 1.38
N THR A 33 -19.24 -0.61 2.09
CA THR A 33 -19.66 0.27 3.20
C THR A 33 -18.90 -0.07 4.47
N VAL A 34 -18.76 0.89 5.38
CA VAL A 34 -18.11 0.66 6.69
C VAL A 34 -18.80 -0.50 7.44
N GLU A 35 -20.14 -0.58 7.39
CA GLU A 35 -20.90 -1.65 8.02
C GLU A 35 -20.50 -3.04 7.49
N ASN A 36 -20.46 -3.22 6.17
CA ASN A 36 -20.09 -4.49 5.56
C ASN A 36 -18.61 -4.85 5.79
N ILE A 37 -17.72 -3.87 5.72
CA ILE A 37 -16.29 -4.06 6.01
C ILE A 37 -16.10 -4.50 7.47
N PHE A 38 -16.80 -3.86 8.42
CA PHE A 38 -16.72 -4.20 9.84
C PHE A 38 -17.31 -5.58 10.13
N ALA A 39 -18.43 -5.93 9.49
CA ALA A 39 -19.01 -7.27 9.61
C ALA A 39 -18.03 -8.35 9.12
N GLU A 40 -17.37 -8.10 7.99
CA GLU A 40 -16.37 -9.02 7.43
C GLU A 40 -15.09 -9.08 8.29
N ALA A 41 -14.60 -7.94 8.77
CA ALA A 41 -13.45 -7.89 9.68
C ALA A 41 -13.70 -8.66 10.99
N ALA A 42 -14.91 -8.53 11.55
CA ALA A 42 -15.34 -9.29 12.72
C ALA A 42 -15.43 -10.80 12.44
N ARG A 43 -15.99 -11.19 11.28
CA ARG A 43 -16.09 -12.59 10.85
C ARG A 43 -14.73 -13.27 10.74
N ILE A 44 -13.76 -12.54 10.15
CA ILE A 44 -12.38 -13.02 9.94
C ILE A 44 -11.60 -13.02 11.25
N GLY A 45 -11.86 -12.05 12.14
CA GLY A 45 -11.15 -11.87 13.41
C GLY A 45 -9.85 -11.10 13.24
N TYR A 46 -9.82 -10.09 12.36
CA TYR A 46 -8.67 -9.20 12.24
C TYR A 46 -8.33 -8.51 13.57
N ARG A 47 -7.04 -8.29 13.82
CA ARG A 47 -6.53 -7.49 14.92
C ARG A 47 -6.59 -6.00 14.60
N THR A 48 -6.20 -5.64 13.37
CA THR A 48 -6.20 -4.26 12.88
C THR A 48 -6.65 -4.23 11.42
N ILE A 49 -7.48 -3.25 11.06
CA ILE A 49 -7.76 -2.89 9.67
C ILE A 49 -7.44 -1.42 9.44
N ALA A 50 -7.11 -1.07 8.19
CA ALA A 50 -7.01 0.33 7.77
C ALA A 50 -7.97 0.59 6.60
N LEU A 51 -8.80 1.64 6.74
CA LEU A 51 -9.60 2.17 5.65
C LEU A 51 -8.72 3.21 4.93
N THR A 52 -8.42 2.97 3.66
CA THR A 52 -7.39 3.69 2.90
C THR A 52 -7.90 4.10 1.53
N ASP A 53 -8.98 4.88 1.50
CA ASP A 53 -9.52 5.39 0.23
C ASP A 53 -8.49 6.21 -0.53
N HIS A 54 -8.60 6.20 -1.87
CA HIS A 54 -7.73 6.98 -2.73
C HIS A 54 -7.85 8.48 -2.48
N TYR A 55 -6.69 9.14 -2.43
CA TYR A 55 -6.54 10.58 -2.53
C TYR A 55 -5.77 10.92 -3.80
N ASN A 56 -6.49 11.26 -4.86
CA ASN A 56 -6.00 11.64 -6.17
C ASN A 56 -6.36 13.11 -6.49
N ASP A 57 -6.11 13.56 -7.71
CA ASP A 57 -6.36 14.93 -8.18
C ASP A 57 -7.86 15.26 -8.40
N ASP A 58 -8.75 14.32 -8.11
CA ASP A 58 -10.20 14.47 -8.27
C ASP A 58 -10.92 14.95 -7.00
N ILE A 59 -10.22 15.03 -5.86
CA ILE A 59 -10.71 15.61 -4.61
C ILE A 59 -9.64 16.51 -3.98
N ASP A 60 -10.08 17.47 -3.18
CA ASP A 60 -9.20 18.34 -2.41
C ASP A 60 -9.10 17.90 -0.93
N ASP A 61 -8.21 18.56 -0.17
CA ASP A 61 -7.97 18.28 1.24
C ASP A 61 -9.26 18.47 2.10
N GLU A 62 -10.13 19.40 1.74
CA GLU A 62 -11.35 19.65 2.51
C GLU A 62 -12.36 18.52 2.33
N GLU A 63 -12.54 18.04 1.10
CA GLU A 63 -13.39 16.88 0.81
C GLU A 63 -12.79 15.62 1.45
N ALA A 64 -11.49 15.42 1.36
CA ALA A 64 -10.81 14.28 2.00
C ALA A 64 -11.00 14.29 3.52
N LEU A 65 -10.86 15.42 4.17
CA LEU A 65 -11.12 15.57 5.62
C LEU A 65 -12.58 15.28 5.97
N ARG A 66 -13.55 15.73 5.16
CA ARG A 66 -14.99 15.43 5.37
C ARG A 66 -15.27 13.92 5.27
N ARG A 67 -14.68 13.24 4.28
CA ARG A 67 -14.80 11.78 4.14
C ARG A 67 -14.20 11.05 5.32
N LEU A 68 -13.01 11.46 5.75
CA LEU A 68 -12.34 10.89 6.93
C LEU A 68 -13.20 11.03 8.19
N GLU A 69 -13.77 12.20 8.43
CA GLU A 69 -14.68 12.45 9.57
C GLU A 69 -15.94 11.57 9.47
N THR A 70 -16.54 11.48 8.29
CA THR A 70 -17.69 10.61 8.02
C THR A 70 -17.39 9.15 8.34
N LEU A 71 -16.22 8.63 7.93
CA LEU A 71 -15.81 7.26 8.23
C LEU A 71 -15.64 7.04 9.74
N ARG A 72 -15.03 7.98 10.45
CA ARG A 72 -14.88 7.93 11.92
C ARG A 72 -16.22 7.94 12.64
N GLU A 73 -17.14 8.81 12.25
CA GLU A 73 -18.49 8.87 12.82
C GLU A 73 -19.27 7.57 12.58
N GLN A 74 -19.18 7.01 11.37
CA GLN A 74 -19.80 5.71 11.05
C GLN A 74 -19.18 4.58 11.89
N GLY A 75 -17.86 4.56 12.00
CA GLY A 75 -17.16 3.55 12.81
C GLY A 75 -17.55 3.60 14.28
N GLN A 76 -17.58 4.80 14.86
CA GLN A 76 -18.01 5.00 16.26
C GLN A 76 -19.46 4.56 16.47
N LYS A 77 -20.36 4.89 15.53
CA LYS A 77 -21.77 4.54 15.61
C LYS A 77 -22.01 3.03 15.51
N LEU A 78 -21.27 2.33 14.66
CA LEU A 78 -21.38 0.88 14.44
C LEU A 78 -20.71 0.07 15.54
N GLY A 79 -19.70 0.63 16.22
CA GLY A 79 -18.79 -0.09 17.11
C GLY A 79 -17.70 -0.82 16.34
N GLU A 80 -16.46 -0.40 16.53
CA GLU A 80 -15.31 -0.94 15.83
C GLU A 80 -15.06 -2.41 16.25
N PRO A 81 -14.99 -3.36 15.28
CA PRO A 81 -14.83 -4.79 15.58
C PRO A 81 -13.42 -5.17 16.04
N CYS A 82 -12.45 -4.31 15.77
CA CYS A 82 -11.04 -4.44 16.06
C CYS A 82 -10.41 -3.03 16.08
N ARG A 83 -9.09 -2.92 16.16
CA ARG A 83 -8.42 -1.64 15.94
C ARG A 83 -8.63 -1.16 14.51
N VAL A 84 -9.24 0.02 14.32
CA VAL A 84 -9.46 0.63 13.00
C VAL A 84 -8.55 1.83 12.84
N LEU A 85 -7.81 1.89 11.73
CA LEU A 85 -7.00 3.03 11.32
C LEU A 85 -7.72 3.75 10.18
N TYR A 86 -7.99 5.02 10.39
CA TYR A 86 -8.59 5.88 9.37
C TYR A 86 -7.48 6.59 8.61
N GLY A 87 -7.09 6.00 7.49
CA GLY A 87 -5.99 6.43 6.65
C GLY A 87 -6.43 6.82 5.25
N MET A 88 -5.46 7.03 4.38
CA MET A 88 -5.65 7.20 2.94
C MET A 88 -4.50 6.60 2.15
N GLU A 89 -4.80 6.13 0.95
CA GLU A 89 -3.83 5.86 -0.09
C GLU A 89 -3.54 7.18 -0.83
N LEU A 90 -2.44 7.83 -0.40
CA LEU A 90 -2.03 9.17 -0.82
C LEU A 90 -1.15 9.12 -2.06
N SER A 91 -1.34 10.04 -3.01
CA SER A 91 -0.60 10.04 -4.27
C SER A 91 0.83 10.59 -4.14
N GLY A 92 1.83 9.69 -4.17
CA GLY A 92 3.23 10.04 -4.42
C GLY A 92 3.52 10.11 -5.92
N TYR A 93 2.95 11.12 -6.60
CA TYR A 93 2.80 11.14 -8.05
C TYR A 93 4.04 11.53 -8.85
N GLY A 94 5.15 11.78 -8.19
CA GLY A 94 6.43 12.12 -8.83
C GLY A 94 7.52 12.37 -7.81
N ILE A 95 8.76 12.55 -8.29
CA ILE A 95 9.93 12.72 -7.44
C ILE A 95 9.80 13.99 -6.58
N GLY A 96 9.61 13.80 -5.27
CA GLY A 96 9.37 14.88 -4.30
C GLY A 96 7.97 15.51 -4.38
N LYS A 97 7.02 14.89 -5.09
CA LYS A 97 5.70 15.43 -5.34
C LYS A 97 4.61 14.60 -4.68
N THR A 98 3.78 15.25 -3.88
CA THR A 98 2.57 14.68 -3.27
C THR A 98 1.45 15.71 -3.37
N LEU A 99 0.18 15.26 -3.32
CA LEU A 99 -0.98 16.15 -3.47
C LEU A 99 -1.43 16.77 -2.15
N GLU A 100 -1.35 16.01 -1.06
CA GLU A 100 -1.93 16.37 0.22
C GLU A 100 -1.18 17.50 0.95
N GLY A 101 -1.93 18.34 1.64
CA GLY A 101 -1.39 19.32 2.57
C GLY A 101 -1.15 18.74 3.97
N ASP A 102 -0.44 19.52 4.79
CA ASP A 102 -0.06 19.12 6.16
C ASP A 102 -1.27 18.83 7.06
N LYS A 103 -2.37 19.60 6.88
CA LYS A 103 -3.57 19.45 7.70
C LYS A 103 -4.21 18.07 7.49
N LEU A 104 -4.39 17.67 6.22
CA LEU A 104 -4.93 16.35 5.89
C LEU A 104 -3.98 15.26 6.40
N ARG A 105 -2.69 15.34 6.04
CA ARG A 105 -1.70 14.34 6.44
C ARG A 105 -1.65 14.10 7.94
N ASN A 106 -1.74 15.17 8.74
CA ASN A 106 -1.69 15.09 10.19
C ASN A 106 -3.01 14.59 10.83
N ALA A 107 -4.11 14.57 10.07
CA ALA A 107 -5.39 14.04 10.53
C ALA A 107 -5.50 12.52 10.34
N LEU A 108 -4.62 11.90 9.52
CA LEU A 108 -4.64 10.48 9.22
C LEU A 108 -3.97 9.66 10.31
N ASP A 109 -4.56 8.49 10.62
CA ASP A 109 -3.97 7.49 11.51
C ASP A 109 -2.95 6.60 10.76
N TYR A 110 -3.08 6.50 9.43
CA TYR A 110 -2.22 5.70 8.56
C TYR A 110 -2.05 6.33 7.18
N ARG A 111 -0.80 6.46 6.75
CA ARG A 111 -0.41 7.14 5.52
C ARG A 111 0.24 6.13 4.57
N LEU A 112 -0.56 5.64 3.64
CA LEU A 112 -0.16 4.66 2.64
C LEU A 112 0.14 5.39 1.33
N TYR A 113 1.34 5.20 0.74
CA TYR A 113 1.75 5.89 -0.47
C TYR A 113 2.12 4.93 -1.59
N PRO A 114 1.34 4.86 -2.67
CA PRO A 114 1.80 4.30 -3.93
C PRO A 114 2.83 5.23 -4.60
N CYS A 115 3.73 4.63 -5.37
CA CYS A 115 4.72 5.34 -6.18
C CYS A 115 4.70 4.89 -7.63
N ASN A 116 3.64 4.22 -8.07
CA ASN A 116 3.61 3.50 -9.34
C ASN A 116 2.27 3.57 -10.10
N HIS A 117 1.37 4.48 -9.75
CA HIS A 117 0.10 4.68 -10.46
C HIS A 117 0.28 5.37 -11.83
N TYR A 118 1.23 4.89 -12.64
CA TYR A 118 1.57 5.44 -13.95
C TYR A 118 0.42 5.41 -14.98
N HIS A 119 -0.72 4.81 -14.65
CA HIS A 119 -1.93 4.86 -15.46
C HIS A 119 -2.74 6.15 -15.29
N LEU A 120 -2.47 6.94 -14.24
CA LEU A 120 -3.11 8.23 -13.99
C LEU A 120 -2.42 9.33 -14.79
N ASP A 121 -3.19 10.19 -15.44
CA ASP A 121 -2.64 11.17 -16.39
C ASP A 121 -1.79 12.27 -15.70
N PHE A 122 -2.07 12.59 -14.42
CA PHE A 122 -1.28 13.55 -13.64
C PHE A 122 0.02 12.95 -13.08
N TRP A 123 0.21 11.62 -13.20
CA TRP A 123 1.39 10.95 -12.64
C TRP A 123 2.63 11.17 -13.49
N GLU A 124 3.72 11.61 -12.85
CA GLU A 124 5.00 11.82 -13.51
C GLU A 124 5.52 10.52 -14.13
N GLN A 125 5.83 10.55 -15.41
CA GLN A 125 6.35 9.41 -16.16
C GLN A 125 7.87 9.41 -16.17
N ALA A 126 8.49 8.25 -16.39
CA ALA A 126 9.92 8.18 -16.66
C ALA A 126 10.27 8.96 -17.94
N ALA A 127 11.49 9.48 -18.01
CA ALA A 127 11.96 10.26 -19.17
C ALA A 127 11.99 9.45 -20.47
N GLU A 128 12.16 8.14 -20.37
CA GLU A 128 12.18 7.21 -21.50
C GLU A 128 11.25 6.02 -21.24
N ILE A 129 10.65 5.50 -22.32
CA ILE A 129 9.76 4.31 -22.24
C ILE A 129 10.62 3.04 -22.30
N THR A 130 11.43 2.82 -21.26
CA THR A 130 12.21 1.61 -21.08
C THR A 130 12.01 1.04 -19.67
N PRO A 131 12.10 -0.27 -19.46
CA PRO A 131 11.98 -0.85 -18.12
C PRO A 131 12.97 -0.27 -17.12
N ARG A 132 14.20 -0.02 -17.56
CA ARG A 132 15.24 0.56 -16.71
C ARG A 132 14.95 2.00 -16.31
N ALA A 133 14.48 2.84 -17.22
CA ALA A 133 14.11 4.22 -16.92
C ALA A 133 12.95 4.29 -15.91
N TYR A 134 11.94 3.42 -16.03
CA TYR A 134 10.86 3.32 -15.04
C TYR A 134 11.34 2.79 -13.69
N ALA A 135 12.26 1.82 -13.68
CA ALA A 135 12.87 1.33 -12.44
C ALA A 135 13.61 2.44 -11.70
N GLU A 136 14.46 3.20 -12.41
CA GLU A 136 15.18 4.34 -11.84
C GLU A 136 14.24 5.46 -11.36
N HIS A 137 13.19 5.75 -12.11
CA HIS A 137 12.19 6.74 -11.73
C HIS A 137 11.45 6.32 -10.46
N ALA A 138 10.98 5.06 -10.41
CA ALA A 138 10.29 4.51 -9.23
C ALA A 138 11.19 4.53 -7.98
N LEU A 139 12.47 4.12 -8.12
CA LEU A 139 13.44 4.17 -7.02
C LEU A 139 13.68 5.59 -6.52
N LYS A 140 13.83 6.58 -7.42
CA LYS A 140 13.98 7.98 -7.05
C LYS A 140 12.74 8.54 -6.38
N ASN A 141 11.54 8.19 -6.88
CA ASN A 141 10.28 8.61 -6.30
C ASN A 141 10.11 8.06 -4.87
N VAL A 142 10.27 6.73 -4.69
CA VAL A 142 10.21 6.09 -3.37
C VAL A 142 11.27 6.68 -2.43
N THR A 143 12.52 6.88 -2.91
CA THR A 143 13.59 7.52 -2.12
C THR A 143 13.18 8.90 -1.63
N SER A 144 12.58 9.72 -2.50
CA SER A 144 12.15 11.07 -2.13
C SER A 144 11.02 11.06 -1.10
N LEU A 145 10.07 10.13 -1.24
CA LEU A 145 8.98 9.94 -0.29
C LEU A 145 9.49 9.48 1.08
N ILE A 146 10.34 8.46 1.13
CA ILE A 146 10.92 7.97 2.40
C ILE A 146 11.66 9.13 3.12
N LYS A 147 12.51 9.85 2.41
CA LYS A 147 13.27 10.99 2.97
C LYS A 147 12.38 12.15 3.42
N SER A 148 11.18 12.29 2.88
CA SER A 148 10.23 13.32 3.32
C SER A 148 9.63 13.05 4.71
N GLY A 149 9.72 11.81 5.21
CA GLY A 149 9.09 11.38 6.47
C GLY A 149 7.56 11.33 6.41
N LYS A 150 6.97 11.40 5.20
CA LYS A 150 5.52 11.42 5.02
C LYS A 150 4.87 10.03 5.15
N PRO A 151 5.39 8.95 4.51
CA PRO A 151 4.73 7.65 4.50
C PRO A 151 4.94 6.87 5.81
N ASP A 152 3.91 6.13 6.21
CA ASP A 152 4.03 5.03 7.15
C ASP A 152 4.34 3.72 6.40
N CYS A 153 3.82 3.58 5.17
CA CYS A 153 4.02 2.41 4.32
C CYS A 153 4.03 2.79 2.83
N ILE A 154 4.82 2.09 2.04
CA ILE A 154 4.80 2.17 0.57
C ILE A 154 3.86 1.08 0.05
N ALA A 155 2.79 1.50 -0.64
CA ALA A 155 1.78 0.62 -1.22
C ALA A 155 2.30 -0.10 -2.47
N HIS A 156 1.91 -1.39 -2.65
CA HIS A 156 2.25 -2.24 -3.82
C HIS A 156 3.59 -1.82 -4.47
N PRO A 157 4.69 -1.88 -3.68
CA PRO A 157 5.93 -1.16 -3.97
C PRO A 157 6.63 -1.67 -5.23
N LEU A 158 7.21 -0.72 -6.00
CA LEU A 158 8.17 -0.96 -7.08
C LEU A 158 7.67 -1.89 -8.21
N THR A 159 6.40 -2.20 -8.28
CA THR A 159 5.82 -3.00 -9.37
C THR A 159 5.37 -2.12 -10.52
N ALA A 160 5.40 -2.68 -11.72
CA ALA A 160 5.08 -1.95 -12.95
C ALA A 160 3.67 -2.25 -13.49
N GLY A 161 2.81 -2.85 -12.69
CA GLY A 161 1.47 -3.28 -13.10
C GLY A 161 0.67 -2.19 -13.81
N TYR A 162 0.97 -0.94 -13.50
CA TYR A 162 0.28 0.24 -14.01
C TYR A 162 0.99 0.96 -15.16
N VAL A 163 2.19 0.53 -15.58
CA VAL A 163 2.85 1.10 -16.78
C VAL A 163 2.18 0.53 -18.03
N ARG A 164 1.39 1.36 -18.72
CA ARG A 164 0.60 0.96 -19.89
C ARG A 164 1.47 0.49 -21.08
N ALA A 165 2.69 1.03 -21.19
CA ALA A 165 3.59 0.76 -22.31
C ALA A 165 4.14 -0.68 -22.35
N PHE A 166 4.07 -1.43 -21.26
CA PHE A 166 4.61 -2.78 -21.17
C PHE A 166 3.51 -3.83 -21.04
N GLU A 167 3.52 -4.85 -21.92
CA GLU A 167 2.65 -6.02 -21.82
C GLU A 167 3.08 -6.90 -20.63
N ASP A 168 4.38 -7.22 -20.54
CA ASP A 168 4.94 -7.91 -19.38
C ASP A 168 5.10 -6.94 -18.21
N LYS A 169 4.28 -7.12 -17.20
CA LYS A 169 4.21 -6.25 -16.02
C LYS A 169 5.36 -6.47 -15.03
N THR A 170 6.24 -7.45 -15.29
CA THR A 170 7.40 -7.74 -14.44
C THR A 170 8.71 -7.09 -14.95
N LEU A 171 8.68 -6.42 -16.11
CA LEU A 171 9.90 -5.88 -16.72
C LEU A 171 10.58 -4.80 -15.89
N VAL A 172 9.80 -3.94 -15.21
CA VAL A 172 10.37 -2.85 -14.41
C VAL A 172 11.01 -3.39 -13.13
N SER A 173 10.33 -4.28 -12.42
CA SER A 173 10.86 -4.92 -11.21
C SER A 173 12.10 -5.77 -11.49
N LYS A 174 12.15 -6.47 -12.63
CA LYS A 174 13.34 -7.18 -13.13
C LYS A 174 14.52 -6.24 -13.44
N ALA A 175 14.25 -4.99 -13.80
CA ALA A 175 15.31 -4.01 -14.07
C ALA A 175 15.90 -3.39 -12.79
N ILE A 176 15.31 -3.65 -11.61
CA ILE A 176 15.85 -3.25 -10.30
C ILE A 176 16.87 -4.29 -9.87
N THR A 177 18.10 -3.87 -9.61
CA THR A 177 19.17 -4.75 -9.10
C THR A 177 18.98 -5.07 -7.61
N ASP A 178 19.60 -6.15 -7.12
CA ASP A 178 19.53 -6.52 -5.71
C ASP A 178 20.19 -5.47 -4.80
N ASN A 179 21.25 -4.81 -5.27
CA ASN A 179 21.86 -3.70 -4.53
C ASN A 179 20.89 -2.51 -4.39
N GLU A 180 20.23 -2.10 -5.47
CA GLU A 180 19.24 -1.01 -5.41
C GLU A 180 18.07 -1.34 -4.51
N LEU A 181 17.61 -2.60 -4.54
CA LEU A 181 16.55 -3.06 -3.64
C LEU A 181 17.03 -3.04 -2.18
N GLY A 182 18.24 -3.53 -1.90
CA GLY A 182 18.85 -3.50 -0.57
C GLY A 182 19.02 -2.08 -0.04
N ASP A 183 19.53 -1.17 -0.87
CA ASP A 183 19.76 0.24 -0.50
C ASP A 183 18.44 0.94 -0.13
N ILE A 184 17.39 0.78 -0.94
CA ILE A 184 16.12 1.45 -0.68
C ILE A 184 15.40 0.84 0.52
N MET A 185 15.50 -0.47 0.74
CA MET A 185 14.92 -1.13 1.91
C MET A 185 15.66 -0.75 3.20
N THR A 186 16.97 -0.57 3.13
CA THR A 186 17.77 -0.02 4.24
C THR A 186 17.33 1.39 4.59
N LEU A 187 17.20 2.26 3.60
CA LEU A 187 16.71 3.63 3.78
C LEU A 187 15.32 3.66 4.42
N ALA A 188 14.39 2.80 3.97
CA ALA A 188 13.04 2.72 4.54
C ALA A 188 13.08 2.30 6.02
N LYS A 189 13.93 1.33 6.37
CA LYS A 189 14.14 0.91 7.76
C LYS A 189 14.66 2.05 8.64
N GLU A 190 15.65 2.83 8.17
CA GLU A 190 16.21 3.98 8.89
C GLU A 190 15.17 5.07 9.15
N HIS A 191 14.17 5.19 8.27
CA HIS A 191 13.07 6.16 8.36
C HIS A 191 11.77 5.59 8.96
N GLU A 192 11.78 4.34 9.45
CA GLU A 192 10.61 3.64 9.99
C GLU A 192 9.42 3.60 9.00
N VAL A 193 9.70 3.36 7.72
CA VAL A 193 8.71 3.17 6.65
C VAL A 193 8.56 1.69 6.36
N ALA A 194 7.33 1.18 6.39
CA ALA A 194 7.03 -0.22 6.08
C ALA A 194 6.87 -0.44 4.58
N TRP A 195 6.98 -1.72 4.17
CA TRP A 195 6.71 -2.19 2.82
C TRP A 195 5.42 -3.00 2.79
N GLU A 196 4.55 -2.73 1.85
CA GLU A 196 3.34 -3.51 1.72
C GLU A 196 3.63 -4.87 1.06
N LEU A 197 3.14 -5.93 1.68
CA LEU A 197 2.90 -7.23 1.06
C LEU A 197 1.47 -7.22 0.49
N ASN A 198 1.34 -6.62 -0.68
CA ASN A 198 0.08 -6.51 -1.39
C ASN A 198 -0.23 -7.83 -2.11
N ILE A 199 -1.43 -8.37 -1.91
CA ILE A 199 -1.82 -9.66 -2.48
C ILE A 199 -1.78 -9.64 -4.00
N GLY A 200 -2.30 -8.58 -4.61
CA GLY A 200 -2.30 -8.42 -6.07
C GLY A 200 -0.88 -8.43 -6.66
N ASN A 201 0.05 -7.77 -5.97
CA ASN A 201 1.46 -7.74 -6.39
C ASN A 201 2.15 -9.08 -6.22
N ILE A 202 1.88 -9.79 -5.12
CA ILE A 202 2.46 -11.13 -4.88
C ILE A 202 2.08 -12.09 -6.02
N TYR A 203 0.83 -12.04 -6.47
CA TYR A 203 0.40 -12.85 -7.62
C TYR A 203 0.87 -12.29 -8.96
N GLY A 204 0.93 -10.98 -9.12
CA GLY A 204 1.31 -10.31 -10.35
C GLY A 204 2.82 -10.41 -10.66
N ASP A 205 3.66 -10.43 -9.63
CA ASP A 205 5.11 -10.58 -9.74
C ASP A 205 5.68 -11.43 -8.58
N PRO A 206 5.51 -12.75 -8.65
CA PRO A 206 5.96 -13.67 -7.60
C PRO A 206 7.46 -13.64 -7.36
N GLU A 207 8.26 -13.46 -8.42
CA GLU A 207 9.71 -13.41 -8.34
C GLU A 207 10.19 -12.18 -7.58
N PHE A 208 9.69 -11.01 -7.94
CA PHE A 208 10.04 -9.77 -7.26
C PHE A 208 9.55 -9.77 -5.80
N SER A 209 8.32 -10.23 -5.55
CA SER A 209 7.77 -10.33 -4.20
C SER A 209 8.62 -11.20 -3.29
N ARG A 210 9.14 -12.34 -3.81
CA ARG A 210 10.08 -13.20 -3.08
C ARG A 210 11.42 -12.51 -2.83
N ARG A 211 11.97 -11.79 -3.82
CA ARG A 211 13.20 -11.01 -3.65
C ARG A 211 13.02 -9.96 -2.56
N MET A 212 11.97 -9.17 -2.63
CA MET A 212 11.65 -8.13 -1.64
C MET A 212 11.49 -8.72 -0.23
N TRP A 213 10.76 -9.83 -0.11
CA TRP A 213 10.58 -10.54 1.16
C TRP A 213 11.91 -11.01 1.76
N ASN A 214 12.76 -11.69 0.97
CA ASN A 214 14.02 -12.20 1.44
C ASN A 214 14.99 -11.08 1.83
N THR A 215 15.14 -10.06 0.98
CA THR A 215 15.95 -8.87 1.28
C THR A 215 15.49 -8.19 2.56
N GLY A 216 14.17 -8.02 2.73
CA GLY A 216 13.62 -7.38 3.92
C GLY A 216 13.84 -8.20 5.19
N ARG A 217 13.77 -9.54 5.11
CA ARG A 217 14.09 -10.40 6.26
C ARG A 217 15.55 -10.28 6.67
N GLU A 218 16.47 -10.27 5.73
CA GLU A 218 17.91 -10.11 5.98
C GLU A 218 18.22 -8.75 6.63
N LEU A 219 17.56 -7.69 6.16
CA LEU A 219 17.75 -6.34 6.65
C LEU A 219 16.96 -6.04 7.94
N GLY A 220 15.96 -6.84 8.29
CA GLY A 220 15.03 -6.56 9.39
C GLY A 220 14.06 -5.42 9.06
N SER A 221 13.57 -5.34 7.82
CA SER A 221 12.57 -4.37 7.39
C SER A 221 11.19 -4.68 7.98
N CYS A 222 10.33 -3.67 8.09
CA CYS A 222 8.94 -3.86 8.49
C CYS A 222 8.06 -4.10 7.26
N PHE A 223 7.18 -5.10 7.35
CA PHE A 223 6.17 -5.38 6.33
C PHE A 223 4.77 -5.24 6.90
N ASN A 224 3.85 -4.72 6.09
CA ASN A 224 2.41 -4.67 6.37
C ASN A 224 1.67 -5.50 5.32
N MET A 225 0.65 -6.29 5.74
CA MET A 225 -0.23 -6.96 4.77
C MET A 225 -1.32 -6.01 4.28
N GLY A 226 -1.59 -6.04 2.97
CA GLY A 226 -2.65 -5.28 2.33
C GLY A 226 -3.39 -6.08 1.28
N ALA A 227 -4.74 -6.10 1.36
CA ALA A 227 -5.58 -6.75 0.36
C ALA A 227 -5.81 -5.87 -0.87
N ASP A 228 -5.72 -4.53 -0.71
CA ASP A 228 -6.15 -3.56 -1.70
C ASP A 228 -7.61 -3.85 -2.14
N ALA A 229 -8.45 -4.11 -1.12
CA ALA A 229 -9.77 -4.66 -1.33
C ALA A 229 -10.76 -3.62 -1.83
N HIS A 230 -11.33 -3.88 -3.01
CA HIS A 230 -12.39 -3.10 -3.65
C HIS A 230 -13.73 -3.86 -3.71
N LEU A 231 -13.77 -5.07 -3.13
CA LEU A 231 -14.90 -5.99 -3.01
C LEU A 231 -14.84 -6.64 -1.64
N ILE A 232 -15.98 -6.85 -0.98
CA ILE A 232 -16.04 -7.49 0.36
C ILE A 232 -15.33 -8.85 0.37
N LYS A 233 -15.55 -9.68 -0.66
CA LYS A 233 -14.93 -11.00 -0.76
C LYS A 233 -13.40 -10.99 -0.83
N ASN A 234 -12.79 -9.84 -1.16
CA ASN A 234 -11.33 -9.69 -1.28
C ASN A 234 -10.66 -9.23 0.02
N ILE A 235 -11.44 -8.96 1.07
CA ILE A 235 -10.90 -8.57 2.38
C ILE A 235 -10.18 -9.74 3.06
N ASP A 236 -10.64 -10.98 2.85
CA ASP A 236 -10.15 -12.18 3.53
C ASP A 236 -8.85 -12.72 2.92
N PHE A 237 -7.78 -12.75 3.70
CA PHE A 237 -6.49 -13.33 3.30
C PHE A 237 -6.45 -14.86 3.39
N ALA A 238 -7.27 -15.48 4.21
CA ALA A 238 -7.17 -16.91 4.53
C ALA A 238 -7.11 -17.82 3.29
N PRO A 239 -7.92 -17.57 2.23
CA PRO A 239 -7.86 -18.39 1.01
C PRO A 239 -6.52 -18.30 0.26
N HIS A 240 -5.77 -17.25 0.51
CA HIS A 240 -4.53 -16.92 -0.22
C HIS A 240 -3.26 -17.33 0.52
N MET A 241 -3.31 -17.53 1.85
CA MET A 241 -2.13 -17.68 2.68
C MET A 241 -1.22 -18.85 2.30
N SER A 242 -1.79 -19.98 1.90
CA SER A 242 -1.01 -21.15 1.47
C SER A 242 -0.16 -20.84 0.22
N GLU A 243 -0.75 -20.18 -0.77
CA GLU A 243 -0.03 -19.83 -2.00
C GLU A 243 0.94 -18.66 -1.78
N ILE A 244 0.57 -17.68 -0.96
CA ILE A 244 1.47 -16.58 -0.56
C ILE A 244 2.74 -17.15 0.11
N LYS A 245 2.60 -18.04 1.06
CA LYS A 245 3.74 -18.70 1.72
C LYS A 245 4.63 -19.41 0.73
N LYS A 246 4.06 -20.18 -0.18
CA LYS A 246 4.80 -20.89 -1.24
C LYS A 246 5.52 -19.91 -2.17
N ILE A 247 4.88 -18.82 -2.59
CA ILE A 247 5.50 -17.79 -3.43
C ILE A 247 6.68 -17.15 -2.70
N LEU A 248 6.50 -16.77 -1.44
CA LEU A 248 7.55 -16.11 -0.65
C LEU A 248 8.63 -17.06 -0.14
N GLY A 249 8.40 -18.39 -0.21
CA GLY A 249 9.38 -19.40 0.17
C GLY A 249 9.47 -19.66 1.67
N VAL A 250 8.32 -19.60 2.36
CA VAL A 250 8.18 -19.88 3.80
C VAL A 250 7.11 -20.91 4.07
#